data_57aaefce1a4cd39885f5381a688b606e
#
_entry.id   57aaefce1a4cd39885f5381a688b606e
#
_cell.length_a   1.000
_cell.length_b   1.000
_cell.length_c   1.000
_cell.angle_alpha   90.00
_cell.angle_beta   90.00
_cell.angle_gamma   90.00
#
_symmetry.space_group_name_H-M   'P 1'
#
loop_
_entity.id
_entity.type
_entity.pdbx_description
1 polymer ?
#
loop_
_entity_poly.entity_id
_entity_poly.type
_entity_poly.pdbx_seq_one_letter_code
_entity_poly.pdbx_strand_id
1 'polypeptide(L)'
;MKADKDTFVLIHGKQGIMSHTATANLPSLLAIAKRYRMERLWINADRAKSLGLKDGDLVEISSPLATKKIHIMVTERIHPEAAFIPGGYGNASPRLKTGYGFGISPNDFTPSRVEPISGQAMMMEVLVKIRKVGD
;
A
#
# COMPACT_ATOMS: atom_id res chain seq x y z
N MET A 1 -9.82 19.90 -11.03
CA MET A 1 -9.68 19.86 -9.56
C MET A 1 -8.19 19.76 -9.26
N LYS A 2 -7.58 20.73 -8.58
CA LYS A 2 -6.22 20.56 -8.06
C LYS A 2 -6.33 19.52 -6.94
N ALA A 3 -5.76 18.34 -7.14
CA ALA A 3 -5.64 17.37 -6.07
C ALA A 3 -4.82 18.01 -4.93
N ASP A 4 -5.31 17.83 -3.69
CA ASP A 4 -4.55 18.26 -2.51
C ASP A 4 -3.15 17.64 -2.56
N LYS A 5 -2.14 18.35 -2.05
CA LYS A 5 -0.75 17.91 -2.09
C LYS A 5 -0.52 16.51 -1.47
N ASP A 6 -1.37 16.12 -0.54
CA ASP A 6 -1.30 14.85 0.19
C ASP A 6 -2.21 13.74 -0.38
N THR A 7 -2.90 14.00 -1.51
CA THR A 7 -3.82 13.05 -2.16
C THR A 7 -3.13 12.29 -3.28
N PHE A 8 -3.34 10.96 -3.30
CA PHE A 8 -2.77 10.03 -4.27
C PHE A 8 -3.83 9.07 -4.79
N VAL A 9 -3.67 8.63 -6.04
CA VAL A 9 -4.40 7.48 -6.56
C VAL A 9 -3.72 6.22 -6.02
N LEU A 10 -4.46 5.41 -5.26
CA LEU A 10 -3.96 4.15 -4.76
C LEU A 10 -4.00 3.09 -5.86
N ILE A 11 -2.85 2.54 -6.16
CA ILE A 11 -2.73 1.36 -7.03
C ILE A 11 -2.11 0.22 -6.25
N HIS A 12 -2.41 -1.00 -6.65
CA HIS A 12 -1.84 -2.19 -6.03
C HIS A 12 -1.53 -3.26 -7.07
N GLY A 13 -0.69 -4.20 -6.72
CA GLY A 13 -0.28 -5.26 -7.64
C GLY A 13 0.53 -6.34 -6.96
N LYS A 14 0.90 -7.34 -7.74
CA LYS A 14 1.67 -8.49 -7.28
C LYS A 14 3.16 -8.17 -7.29
N GLN A 15 3.89 -8.88 -6.44
CA GLN A 15 5.35 -8.95 -6.47
C GLN A 15 5.81 -10.34 -6.88
N GLY A 16 6.97 -10.42 -7.53
CA GLY A 16 7.46 -11.66 -8.15
C GLY A 16 7.65 -12.84 -7.21
N ILE A 17 7.93 -12.60 -5.93
CA ILE A 17 8.12 -13.67 -4.94
C ILE A 17 6.85 -14.04 -4.18
N MET A 18 5.78 -13.24 -4.31
CA MET A 18 4.51 -13.48 -3.62
C MET A 18 3.44 -13.98 -4.57
N SER A 19 3.09 -15.26 -4.45
CA SER A 19 1.95 -15.84 -5.17
C SER A 19 0.66 -15.51 -4.44
N HIS A 20 0.10 -14.33 -4.72
CA HIS A 20 -1.06 -13.79 -4.02
C HIS A 20 -0.84 -13.75 -2.50
N THR A 21 -1.86 -14.11 -1.72
CA THR A 21 -1.76 -14.27 -0.26
C THR A 21 -1.28 -15.67 0.15
N ALA A 22 -1.26 -16.64 -0.76
CA ALA A 22 -0.98 -18.04 -0.46
C ALA A 22 0.43 -18.25 0.14
N THR A 23 1.41 -17.49 -0.32
CA THR A 23 2.80 -17.62 0.14
C THR A 23 3.17 -16.67 1.27
N ALA A 24 2.26 -15.77 1.66
CA ALA A 24 2.52 -14.76 2.71
C ALA A 24 2.76 -15.36 4.11
N ASN A 25 2.40 -16.62 4.33
CA ASN A 25 2.62 -17.30 5.60
C ASN A 25 3.81 -18.30 5.56
N LEU A 26 4.60 -18.32 4.49
CA LEU A 26 5.81 -19.12 4.39
C LEU A 26 7.00 -18.39 5.01
N PRO A 27 7.65 -18.92 6.05
CA PRO A 27 8.73 -18.24 6.78
C PRO A 27 9.88 -17.78 5.89
N SER A 28 10.29 -18.63 4.91
CA SER A 28 11.37 -18.34 3.98
C SER A 28 11.07 -17.13 3.08
N LEU A 29 9.87 -17.08 2.50
CA LEU A 29 9.47 -15.98 1.63
C LEU A 29 9.23 -14.69 2.43
N LEU A 30 8.66 -14.81 3.61
CA LEU A 30 8.49 -13.66 4.50
C LEU A 30 9.84 -13.09 4.97
N ALA A 31 10.83 -13.93 5.21
CA ALA A 31 12.19 -13.48 5.54
C ALA A 31 12.81 -12.68 4.38
N ILE A 32 12.61 -13.12 3.14
CA ILE A 32 13.03 -12.37 1.95
C ILE A 32 12.28 -11.04 1.87
N ALA A 33 10.96 -11.03 2.03
CA ALA A 33 10.15 -9.82 1.98
C ALA A 33 10.60 -8.80 3.03
N LYS A 34 10.87 -9.22 4.26
CA LYS A 34 11.40 -8.36 5.32
C LYS A 34 12.79 -7.82 4.99
N ARG A 35 13.70 -8.68 4.51
CA ARG A 35 15.06 -8.27 4.12
C ARG A 35 15.07 -7.20 3.05
N TYR A 36 14.22 -7.32 2.05
CA TYR A 36 14.13 -6.38 0.92
C TYR A 36 13.04 -5.31 1.11
N ARG A 37 12.39 -5.26 2.28
CA ARG A 37 11.38 -4.25 2.62
C ARG A 37 10.25 -4.19 1.59
N MET A 38 9.79 -5.35 1.16
CA MET A 38 8.87 -5.49 0.03
C MET A 38 7.42 -5.10 0.37
N GLU A 39 7.08 -4.98 1.65
CA GLU A 39 5.76 -4.57 2.14
C GLU A 39 5.51 -3.06 2.07
N ARG A 40 6.54 -2.26 1.79
CA ARG A 40 6.49 -0.81 1.88
C ARG A 40 5.62 -0.19 0.81
N LEU A 41 4.98 0.93 1.18
CA LEU A 41 4.24 1.79 0.27
C LEU A 41 5.22 2.54 -0.64
N TRP A 42 5.05 2.44 -1.96
CA TRP A 42 5.89 3.16 -2.92
C TRP A 42 5.33 4.55 -3.16
N ILE A 43 6.20 5.55 -3.05
CA ILE A 43 5.90 6.96 -3.35
C ILE A 43 6.99 7.50 -4.27
N ASN A 44 6.57 8.30 -5.27
CA ASN A 44 7.49 8.97 -6.17
C ASN A 44 8.44 9.92 -5.41
N ALA A 45 9.71 10.00 -5.84
CA ALA A 45 10.76 10.76 -5.18
C ALA A 45 10.46 12.26 -5.11
N ASP A 46 9.99 12.87 -6.19
CA ASP A 46 9.66 14.30 -6.22
C ASP A 46 8.46 14.61 -5.32
N ARG A 47 7.48 13.71 -5.33
CA ARG A 47 6.30 13.86 -4.48
C ARG A 47 6.64 13.69 -3.00
N ALA A 48 7.45 12.70 -2.64
CA ALA A 48 7.95 12.52 -1.29
C ALA A 48 8.69 13.76 -0.79
N LYS A 49 9.59 14.33 -1.61
CA LYS A 49 10.31 15.57 -1.31
C LYS A 49 9.36 16.73 -1.06
N SER A 50 8.31 16.89 -1.88
CA SER A 50 7.32 17.98 -1.73
C SER A 50 6.51 17.90 -0.43
N LEU A 51 6.41 16.68 0.16
CA LEU A 51 5.73 16.41 1.43
C LEU A 51 6.69 16.34 2.63
N GLY A 52 7.99 16.57 2.41
CA GLY A 52 9.02 16.44 3.46
C GLY A 52 9.23 15.00 3.93
N LEU A 53 8.92 14.02 3.09
CA LEU A 53 9.08 12.58 3.38
C LEU A 53 10.44 12.08 2.90
N LYS A 54 11.02 11.15 3.67
CA LYS A 54 12.27 10.46 3.35
C LYS A 54 12.03 8.94 3.24
N ASP A 55 12.89 8.27 2.49
CA ASP A 55 12.83 6.81 2.39
C ASP A 55 12.87 6.16 3.77
N GLY A 56 11.93 5.26 4.02
CA GLY A 56 11.78 4.59 5.29
C GLY A 56 10.92 5.29 6.33
N ASP A 57 10.47 6.52 6.09
CA ASP A 57 9.57 7.21 7.02
C ASP A 57 8.27 6.40 7.24
N LEU A 58 7.75 6.48 8.46
CA LEU A 58 6.43 5.98 8.79
C LEU A 58 5.40 7.03 8.40
N VAL A 59 4.44 6.64 7.59
CA VAL A 59 3.33 7.49 7.17
C VAL A 59 1.99 6.89 7.58
N GLU A 60 1.02 7.76 7.72
CA GLU A 60 -0.38 7.40 7.81
C GLU A 60 -1.01 7.50 6.43
N ILE A 61 -1.61 6.41 5.97
CA ILE A 61 -2.42 6.36 4.76
C ILE A 61 -3.87 6.21 5.15
N SER A 62 -4.73 7.06 4.61
CA SER A 62 -6.15 7.10 4.94
C SER A 62 -7.05 7.19 3.71
N SER A 63 -8.16 6.49 3.76
CA SER A 63 -9.32 6.64 2.89
C SER A 63 -10.57 6.84 3.76
N PRO A 64 -11.77 7.09 3.17
CA PRO A 64 -13.01 7.12 3.94
C PRO A 64 -13.32 5.83 4.72
N LEU A 65 -12.69 4.70 4.33
CA LEU A 65 -12.98 3.38 4.91
C LEU A 65 -11.97 2.96 5.99
N ALA A 66 -10.72 3.37 5.87
CA ALA A 66 -9.66 2.93 6.77
C ALA A 66 -8.53 3.93 6.89
N THR A 67 -7.85 3.86 8.02
CA THR A 67 -6.60 4.56 8.29
C THR A 67 -5.59 3.57 8.83
N LYS A 68 -4.42 3.49 8.21
CA LYS A 68 -3.34 2.56 8.58
C LYS A 68 -1.99 3.28 8.55
N LYS A 69 -1.01 2.69 9.23
CA LYS A 69 0.37 3.17 9.21
C LYS A 69 1.26 2.19 8.46
N ILE A 70 2.16 2.73 7.64
CA ILE A 70 3.09 1.93 6.84
C ILE A 70 4.37 2.71 6.59
N HIS A 71 5.49 1.99 6.49
CA HIS A 71 6.74 2.60 6.03
C HIS A 71 6.72 2.79 4.51
N ILE A 72 7.35 3.85 4.03
CA ILE A 72 7.45 4.15 2.60
C ILE A 72 8.74 3.65 1.99
N MET A 73 8.69 3.41 0.69
CA MET A 73 9.82 3.28 -0.21
C MET A 73 9.75 4.43 -1.21
N VAL A 74 10.74 5.30 -1.20
CA VAL A 74 10.85 6.41 -2.15
C VAL A 74 11.51 5.90 -3.43
N THR A 75 10.84 6.08 -4.57
CA THR A 75 11.31 5.54 -5.85
C THR A 75 10.85 6.39 -7.03
N GLU A 76 11.62 6.39 -8.11
CA GLU A 76 11.23 7.04 -9.38
C GLU A 76 10.39 6.14 -10.28
N ARG A 77 10.14 4.89 -9.88
CA ARG A 77 9.43 3.88 -10.68
C ARG A 77 7.91 4.02 -10.68
N ILE A 78 7.38 5.02 -10.00
CA ILE A 78 5.94 5.26 -9.89
C ILE A 78 5.62 6.70 -10.26
N HIS A 79 4.43 6.90 -10.86
CA HIS A 79 3.95 8.25 -11.21
C HIS A 79 3.77 9.13 -9.97
N PRO A 80 4.06 10.44 -10.01
CA PRO A 80 3.95 11.34 -8.86
C PRO A 80 2.58 11.42 -8.20
N GLU A 81 1.51 11.17 -8.95
CA GLU A 81 0.13 11.20 -8.43
C GLU A 81 -0.35 9.86 -7.89
N ALA A 82 0.45 8.79 -8.03
CA ALA A 82 0.11 7.45 -7.58
C ALA A 82 0.91 7.02 -6.35
N ALA A 83 0.30 6.17 -5.52
CA ALA A 83 0.96 5.42 -4.47
C ALA A 83 0.67 3.93 -4.67
N PHE A 84 1.69 3.08 -4.54
CA PHE A 84 1.55 1.64 -4.79
C PHE A 84 1.68 0.85 -3.50
N ILE A 85 0.65 0.03 -3.20
CA ILE A 85 0.71 -0.96 -2.12
C ILE A 85 0.95 -2.33 -2.73
N PRO A 86 2.04 -3.02 -2.36
CA PRO A 86 2.26 -4.41 -2.74
C PRO A 86 1.18 -5.32 -2.16
N GLY A 87 0.54 -6.12 -3.00
CA GLY A 87 -0.47 -7.08 -2.58
C GLY A 87 0.11 -8.33 -1.91
N GLY A 88 -0.71 -8.99 -1.10
CA GLY A 88 -0.35 -10.24 -0.41
C GLY A 88 0.05 -10.06 1.06
N TYR A 89 0.14 -8.84 1.54
CA TYR A 89 0.45 -8.49 2.93
C TYR A 89 -0.80 -8.04 3.70
N GLY A 90 -0.64 -7.74 4.98
CA GLY A 90 -1.72 -7.21 5.84
C GLY A 90 -2.74 -8.24 6.27
N ASN A 91 -2.34 -9.51 6.38
CA ASN A 91 -3.23 -10.57 6.84
C ASN A 91 -3.66 -10.33 8.29
N ALA A 92 -4.97 -10.28 8.51
CA ALA A 92 -5.58 -10.01 9.82
C ALA A 92 -5.98 -11.27 10.59
N SER A 93 -5.78 -12.47 10.04
CA SER A 93 -6.11 -13.71 10.74
C SER A 93 -5.01 -14.12 11.72
N PRO A 94 -5.28 -14.21 13.03
CA PRO A 94 -4.30 -14.66 14.02
C PRO A 94 -3.89 -16.13 13.86
N ARG A 95 -4.59 -16.90 13.03
CA ARG A 95 -4.21 -18.27 12.66
C ARG A 95 -3.01 -18.33 11.72
N LEU A 96 -2.67 -17.23 11.05
CA LEU A 96 -1.49 -17.10 10.21
C LEU A 96 -0.28 -16.75 11.06
N LYS A 97 0.37 -17.73 11.63
CA LYS A 97 1.46 -17.56 12.61
C LYS A 97 2.63 -16.68 12.14
N THR A 98 2.91 -16.71 10.85
CA THR A 98 4.08 -16.01 10.27
C THR A 98 3.69 -14.70 9.58
N GLY A 99 2.62 -14.70 8.80
CA GLY A 99 2.19 -13.55 7.99
C GLY A 99 1.23 -12.58 8.67
N TYR A 100 0.81 -12.89 9.91
CA TYR A 100 -0.12 -12.03 10.66
C TYR A 100 0.47 -10.63 10.93
N GLY A 101 -0.28 -9.59 10.57
CA GLY A 101 0.05 -8.20 10.90
C GLY A 101 1.27 -7.62 10.17
N PHE A 102 1.86 -8.33 9.18
CA PHE A 102 2.97 -7.80 8.40
C PHE A 102 2.47 -7.06 7.15
N GLY A 103 2.80 -5.78 7.05
CA GLY A 103 2.31 -4.89 5.99
C GLY A 103 0.84 -4.50 6.15
N ILE A 104 0.24 -3.96 5.10
CA ILE A 104 -1.17 -3.58 5.05
C ILE A 104 -1.83 -4.16 3.80
N SER A 105 -3.15 -4.36 3.86
CA SER A 105 -3.92 -4.83 2.71
C SER A 105 -4.50 -3.64 1.93
N PRO A 106 -4.33 -3.58 0.59
CA PRO A 106 -4.99 -2.56 -0.22
C PRO A 106 -6.52 -2.64 -0.15
N ASN A 107 -7.06 -3.82 0.13
CA ASN A 107 -8.51 -4.02 0.24
C ASN A 107 -9.14 -3.25 1.42
N ASP A 108 -8.36 -2.91 2.44
CA ASP A 108 -8.86 -2.11 3.57
C ASP A 108 -9.31 -0.71 3.14
N PHE A 109 -8.76 -0.19 2.04
CA PHE A 109 -9.02 1.15 1.52
C PHE A 109 -10.00 1.17 0.35
N THR A 110 -10.30 0.00 -0.23
CA THR A 110 -11.06 -0.12 -1.46
C THR A 110 -12.55 -0.22 -1.16
N PRO A 111 -13.38 0.76 -1.62
CA PRO A 111 -14.81 0.67 -1.44
C PRO A 111 -15.42 -0.45 -2.29
N SER A 112 -16.49 -1.06 -1.77
CA SER A 112 -17.29 -2.02 -2.55
C SER A 112 -18.08 -1.27 -3.60
N ARG A 113 -17.49 -1.06 -4.76
CA ARG A 113 -18.12 -0.42 -5.93
C ARG A 113 -18.03 -1.34 -7.13
N VAL A 114 -19.09 -1.30 -7.93
CA VAL A 114 -19.14 -2.01 -9.19
C VAL A 114 -19.31 -1.02 -10.34
N GLU A 115 -18.70 -1.33 -11.46
CA GLU A 115 -18.87 -0.60 -12.69
C GLU A 115 -20.32 -0.84 -13.21
N PRO A 116 -21.07 0.22 -13.57
CA PRO A 116 -22.53 0.10 -13.81
C PRO A 116 -22.91 -0.68 -15.07
N ILE A 117 -22.00 -0.87 -16.01
CA ILE A 117 -22.30 -1.58 -17.28
C ILE A 117 -22.03 -3.08 -17.13
N SER A 118 -20.84 -3.45 -16.66
CA SER A 118 -20.39 -4.85 -16.57
C SER A 118 -20.61 -5.49 -15.20
N GLY A 119 -20.85 -4.69 -14.16
CA GLY A 119 -20.91 -5.15 -12.77
C GLY A 119 -19.56 -5.57 -12.19
N GLN A 120 -18.44 -5.24 -12.85
CA GLN A 120 -17.11 -5.56 -12.36
C GLN A 120 -16.69 -4.70 -11.17
N ALA A 121 -15.93 -5.29 -10.25
CA ALA A 121 -15.41 -4.56 -9.08
C ALA A 121 -14.40 -3.49 -9.51
N MET A 122 -14.61 -2.26 -9.05
CA MET A 122 -13.71 -1.12 -9.26
C MET A 122 -12.63 -1.14 -8.17
N MET A 123 -11.50 -1.79 -8.43
CA MET A 123 -10.48 -2.04 -7.41
C MET A 123 -9.34 -1.01 -7.38
N MET A 124 -9.16 -0.22 -8.45
CA MET A 124 -8.00 0.67 -8.63
C MET A 124 -8.35 2.17 -8.59
N GLU A 125 -9.60 2.52 -8.38
CA GLU A 125 -10.07 3.91 -8.40
C GLU A 125 -10.27 4.45 -6.97
N VAL A 126 -9.22 4.37 -6.17
CA VAL A 126 -9.24 4.79 -4.77
C VAL A 126 -8.33 5.98 -4.57
N LEU A 127 -8.87 7.05 -4.01
CA LEU A 127 -8.08 8.18 -3.56
C LEU A 127 -7.74 8.01 -2.07
N VAL A 128 -6.47 8.18 -1.75
CA VAL A 128 -5.97 8.13 -0.38
C VAL A 128 -5.21 9.39 -0.05
N LYS A 129 -5.18 9.74 1.23
CA LYS A 129 -4.31 10.78 1.77
C LYS A 129 -3.14 10.15 2.48
N ILE A 130 -1.95 10.72 2.27
CA ILE A 130 -0.72 10.24 2.87
C ILE A 130 -0.09 11.39 3.65
N ARG A 131 0.13 11.16 4.95
CA ARG A 131 0.71 12.15 5.86
C ARG A 131 1.83 11.53 6.68
N LYS A 132 2.85 12.32 6.97
CA LYS A 132 3.88 11.91 7.91
C LYS A 132 3.25 11.67 9.29
N VAL A 133 3.62 10.56 9.93
CA VAL A 133 3.29 10.38 11.34
C VAL A 133 4.18 11.34 12.12
N GLY A 134 3.57 12.24 12.90
CA GLY A 134 4.30 13.20 13.73
C GLY A 134 5.29 12.50 14.67
N ASP A 135 6.38 13.19 14.89
CA ASP A 135 7.38 12.80 15.91
C ASP A 135 6.74 12.84 17.30
#